data_84c56430e7d041aed59670108b59a576
#
_entry.id   84c56430e7d041aed59670108b59a576
#
_cell.length_a   1.000
_cell.length_b   1.000
_cell.length_c   1.000
_cell.angle_alpha   90.00
_cell.angle_beta   90.00
_cell.angle_gamma   90.00
#
_symmetry.space_group_name_H-M   'P 1'
#
loop_
_entity.id
_entity.type
_entity.pdbx_description
1 polymer ?
#
loop_
_entity_poly.entity_id
_entity_poly.type
_entity_poly.pdbx_seq_one_letter_code
_entity_poly.pdbx_strand_id
1 'polypeptide(L)'
;MRDLSLYILDLTMNSIRAQATLVEMNVIEFKQKNLLMIKVKDNGQGMSEEMIDRVRDPFFTTRATRKVGVGIPLLTAMASRCEGEVFIDSKIGVGTTVTLKIRLDHIDRPPFGDIHNTLISLIYLEPIIDFNYTHRSEECEYKFKTQSIKQVIGEVPINHSAIIEWMKKELEAGDFSFTSY
;
A
#
# COMPACT_ATOMS: atom_id res chain seq x y z
N MET A 1 12.40 5.88 -6.01
CA MET A 1 11.64 4.62 -6.10
C MET A 1 11.38 4.33 -7.55
N ARG A 2 11.54 3.07 -7.99
CA ARG A 2 11.49 2.71 -9.42
C ARG A 2 10.10 2.27 -9.88
N ASP A 3 9.24 1.84 -8.96
CA ASP A 3 7.90 1.32 -9.24
C ASP A 3 6.91 1.65 -8.11
N LEU A 4 5.61 1.41 -8.37
CA LEU A 4 4.54 1.73 -7.43
C LEU A 4 4.52 0.78 -6.22
N SER A 5 5.00 -0.46 -6.35
CA SER A 5 5.05 -1.42 -5.25
C SER A 5 5.96 -0.93 -4.12
N LEU A 6 7.06 -0.23 -4.45
CA LEU A 6 7.96 0.36 -3.46
C LEU A 6 7.33 1.55 -2.71
N TYR A 7 6.46 2.33 -3.36
CA TYR A 7 5.69 3.37 -2.66
C TYR A 7 4.67 2.75 -1.71
N ILE A 8 3.96 1.69 -2.15
CA ILE A 8 3.03 0.94 -1.31
C ILE A 8 3.77 0.35 -0.10
N LEU A 9 4.95 -0.23 -0.32
CA LEU A 9 5.80 -0.77 0.75
C LEU A 9 6.15 0.32 1.78
N ASP A 10 6.61 1.50 1.34
CA ASP A 10 7.00 2.57 2.27
C ASP A 10 5.80 3.11 3.06
N LEU A 11 4.64 3.27 2.42
CA LEU A 11 3.39 3.65 3.09
C LEU A 11 2.97 2.60 4.13
N THR A 12 3.01 1.31 3.77
CA THR A 12 2.67 0.21 4.67
C THR A 12 3.65 0.12 5.85
N MET A 13 4.94 0.33 5.62
CA MET A 13 5.94 0.41 6.68
C MET A 13 5.70 1.58 7.65
N ASN A 14 5.11 2.69 7.18
CA ASN A 14 4.68 3.78 8.06
C ASN A 14 3.49 3.36 8.92
N SER A 15 2.51 2.64 8.35
CA SER A 15 1.37 2.07 9.09
C SER A 15 1.83 1.09 10.18
N ILE A 16 2.80 0.22 9.88
CA ILE A 16 3.39 -0.70 10.86
C ILE A 16 4.05 0.06 12.02
N ARG A 17 4.82 1.11 11.72
CA ARG A 17 5.42 1.97 12.76
C ARG A 17 4.39 2.73 13.57
N ALA A 18 3.24 3.06 12.98
CA ALA A 18 2.10 3.62 13.68
C ALA A 18 1.30 2.60 14.51
N GLN A 19 1.86 1.38 14.68
CA GLN A 19 1.25 0.29 15.46
C GLN A 19 -0.12 -0.16 14.93
N ALA A 20 -0.30 -0.11 13.61
CA ALA A 20 -1.49 -0.64 12.98
C ALA A 20 -1.59 -2.16 13.17
N THR A 21 -2.79 -2.65 13.38
CA THR A 21 -3.12 -4.09 13.41
C THR A 21 -3.81 -4.54 12.12
N LEU A 22 -4.27 -3.58 11.31
CA LEU A 22 -4.88 -3.79 10.00
C LEU A 22 -4.37 -2.75 9.01
N VAL A 23 -3.92 -3.21 7.83
CA VAL A 23 -3.58 -2.36 6.70
C VAL A 23 -4.37 -2.78 5.47
N GLU A 24 -5.09 -1.84 4.87
CA GLU A 24 -5.88 -2.01 3.67
C GLU A 24 -5.17 -1.33 2.49
N MET A 25 -4.82 -2.10 1.46
CA MET A 25 -4.17 -1.63 0.23
C MET A 25 -5.15 -1.79 -0.93
N ASN A 26 -5.51 -0.70 -1.58
CA ASN A 26 -6.43 -0.70 -2.71
C ASN A 26 -5.75 -0.08 -3.92
N VAL A 27 -5.72 -0.82 -5.03
CA VAL A 27 -5.31 -0.38 -6.35
C VAL A 27 -6.56 -0.34 -7.22
N ILE A 28 -6.90 0.81 -7.78
CA ILE A 28 -8.13 0.98 -8.54
C ILE A 28 -7.80 1.67 -9.87
N GLU A 29 -8.10 1.00 -10.96
CA GLU A 29 -7.91 1.50 -12.32
C GLU A 29 -9.25 1.94 -12.89
N PHE A 30 -9.40 3.23 -13.15
CA PHE A 30 -10.53 3.80 -13.87
C PHE A 30 -10.12 4.08 -15.32
N LYS A 31 -10.18 3.09 -16.19
CA LYS A 31 -9.75 3.18 -17.60
C LYS A 31 -10.52 4.27 -18.35
N GLN A 32 -11.85 4.34 -18.17
CA GLN A 32 -12.68 5.36 -18.83
C GLN A 32 -12.36 6.79 -18.40
N LYS A 33 -11.83 6.97 -17.16
CA LYS A 33 -11.44 8.27 -16.63
C LYS A 33 -9.95 8.53 -16.75
N ASN A 34 -9.21 7.58 -17.30
CA ASN A 34 -7.75 7.60 -17.37
C ASN A 34 -7.10 7.91 -16.01
N LEU A 35 -7.59 7.26 -14.95
CA LEU A 35 -7.18 7.51 -13.57
C LEU A 35 -6.74 6.21 -12.90
N LEU A 36 -5.55 6.24 -12.31
CA LEU A 36 -5.08 5.24 -11.34
C LEU A 36 -5.20 5.83 -9.92
N MET A 37 -5.87 5.10 -9.05
CA MET A 37 -5.95 5.42 -7.63
C MET A 37 -5.30 4.32 -6.80
N ILE A 38 -4.36 4.68 -5.94
CA ILE A 38 -3.77 3.79 -4.94
C ILE A 38 -4.09 4.36 -3.57
N LYS A 39 -4.69 3.54 -2.70
CA LYS A 39 -5.08 3.94 -1.35
C LYS A 39 -4.50 2.94 -0.35
N VAL A 40 -3.74 3.45 0.61
CA VAL A 40 -3.27 2.70 1.78
C VAL A 40 -3.94 3.28 3.00
N LYS A 41 -4.68 2.46 3.74
CA LYS A 41 -5.39 2.83 4.97
C LYS A 41 -4.97 1.91 6.09
N ASP A 42 -4.75 2.48 7.26
CA ASP A 42 -4.43 1.75 8.49
C ASP A 42 -5.31 2.19 9.67
N ASN A 43 -5.32 1.37 10.69
CA ASN A 43 -5.95 1.63 11.98
C ASN A 43 -4.92 1.94 13.08
N GLY A 44 -3.75 2.49 12.73
CA GLY A 44 -2.71 2.86 13.68
C GLY A 44 -3.04 4.08 14.53
N GLN A 45 -2.03 4.63 15.21
CA GLN A 45 -2.24 5.75 16.14
C GLN A 45 -2.69 7.06 15.48
N GLY A 46 -2.61 7.17 14.14
CA GLY A 46 -2.98 8.38 13.43
C GLY A 46 -2.05 9.57 13.67
N MET A 47 -2.42 10.73 13.12
CA MET A 47 -1.63 11.96 13.19
C MET A 47 -2.54 13.15 13.52
N SER A 48 -1.97 14.19 14.17
CA SER A 48 -2.59 15.50 14.29
C SER A 48 -2.47 16.28 12.97
N GLU A 49 -3.28 17.32 12.80
CA GLU A 49 -3.20 18.24 11.64
C GLU A 49 -1.79 18.83 11.49
N GLU A 50 -1.18 19.26 12.59
CA GLU A 50 0.20 19.77 12.60
C GLU A 50 1.21 18.73 12.09
N MET A 51 1.02 17.45 12.45
CA MET A 51 1.87 16.37 11.97
C MET A 51 1.65 16.08 10.50
N ILE A 52 0.41 16.15 10.00
CA ILE A 52 0.10 15.98 8.58
C ILE A 52 0.83 17.04 7.73
N ASP A 53 0.86 18.28 8.17
CA ASP A 53 1.60 19.34 7.47
C ASP A 53 3.11 19.07 7.46
N ARG A 54 3.65 18.60 8.58
CA ARG A 54 5.08 18.27 8.70
C ARG A 54 5.51 17.08 7.83
N VAL A 55 4.70 16.03 7.70
CA VAL A 55 5.09 14.86 6.88
C VAL A 55 5.13 15.14 5.38
N ARG A 56 4.58 16.26 4.94
CA ARG A 56 4.70 16.76 3.57
C ARG A 56 6.04 17.43 3.30
N ASP A 57 6.73 17.88 4.36
CA ASP A 57 8.05 18.50 4.25
C ASP A 57 9.13 17.43 4.00
N PRO A 58 9.91 17.50 2.90
CA PRO A 58 10.96 16.54 2.59
C PRO A 58 12.11 16.52 3.60
N PHE A 59 12.26 17.56 4.41
CA PHE A 59 13.28 17.65 5.46
C PHE A 59 12.80 17.14 6.80
N PHE A 60 11.52 16.89 6.97
CA PHE A 60 10.94 16.35 8.20
C PHE A 60 11.03 14.83 8.25
N THR A 61 11.48 14.28 9.37
CA THR A 61 11.47 12.85 9.65
C THR A 61 11.31 12.55 11.13
N THR A 62 10.50 11.56 11.45
CA THR A 62 10.36 10.98 12.78
C THR A 62 11.37 9.83 13.02
N ARG A 63 12.18 9.49 12.01
CA ARG A 63 13.14 8.37 12.07
C ARG A 63 14.41 8.80 12.82
N ALA A 64 14.73 8.12 13.92
CA ALA A 64 15.96 8.38 14.70
C ALA A 64 17.26 8.09 13.93
N THR A 65 17.22 7.23 12.91
CA THR A 65 18.40 6.75 12.16
C THR A 65 18.60 7.38 10.78
N ARG A 66 17.62 8.13 10.27
CA ARG A 66 17.71 8.85 8.98
C ARG A 66 17.36 10.31 9.17
N LYS A 67 18.21 11.19 8.65
CA LYS A 67 18.03 12.65 8.74
C LYS A 67 16.87 13.18 7.88
N VAL A 68 16.28 12.35 6.97
CA VAL A 68 15.25 12.80 6.00
C VAL A 68 14.14 11.76 5.88
N GLY A 69 12.90 12.16 6.09
CA GLY A 69 11.68 11.38 5.86
C GLY A 69 11.15 11.64 4.46
N VAL A 70 11.55 10.81 3.47
CA VAL A 70 11.32 11.11 2.05
C VAL A 70 10.11 10.39 1.41
N GLY A 71 9.42 9.49 2.12
CA GLY A 71 8.36 8.67 1.54
C GLY A 71 7.21 9.47 0.94
N ILE A 72 6.50 10.24 1.77
CA ILE A 72 5.36 11.07 1.32
C ILE A 72 5.80 12.18 0.37
N PRO A 73 6.87 12.96 0.63
CA PRO A 73 7.36 13.95 -0.32
C PRO A 73 7.74 13.37 -1.68
N LEU A 74 8.40 12.19 -1.72
CA LEU A 74 8.73 11.51 -2.99
C LEU A 74 7.47 11.04 -3.73
N LEU A 75 6.48 10.52 -2.99
CA LEU A 75 5.18 10.15 -3.55
C LEU A 75 4.48 11.37 -4.15
N THR A 76 4.48 12.51 -3.45
CA THR A 76 3.89 13.76 -3.92
C THR A 76 4.60 14.29 -5.16
N ALA A 77 5.93 14.28 -5.18
CA ALA A 77 6.72 14.69 -6.35
C ALA A 77 6.47 13.79 -7.56
N MET A 78 6.32 12.48 -7.35
CA MET A 78 5.96 11.53 -8.40
C MET A 78 4.54 11.78 -8.90
N ALA A 79 3.57 11.96 -7.99
CA ALA A 79 2.19 12.26 -8.35
C ALA A 79 2.08 13.51 -9.23
N SER A 80 2.74 14.61 -8.84
CA SER A 80 2.75 15.85 -9.61
C SER A 80 3.32 15.67 -11.03
N ARG A 81 4.35 14.85 -11.21
CA ARG A 81 4.88 14.53 -12.54
C ARG A 81 3.90 13.72 -13.40
N CYS A 82 3.01 12.96 -12.77
CA CYS A 82 2.01 12.13 -13.44
C CYS A 82 0.63 12.81 -13.49
N GLU A 83 0.57 14.14 -13.49
CA GLU A 83 -0.67 14.93 -13.50
C GLU A 83 -1.64 14.53 -12.38
N GLY A 84 -1.10 14.30 -11.20
CA GLY A 84 -1.86 13.78 -10.07
C GLY A 84 -1.54 14.44 -8.74
N GLU A 85 -2.10 13.89 -7.69
CA GLU A 85 -2.01 14.45 -6.34
C GLU A 85 -2.07 13.37 -5.27
N VAL A 86 -1.61 13.71 -4.05
CA VAL A 86 -1.64 12.87 -2.85
C VAL A 86 -2.49 13.51 -1.79
N PHE A 87 -3.46 12.76 -1.28
CA PHE A 87 -4.31 13.15 -0.15
C PHE A 87 -3.91 12.34 1.09
N ILE A 88 -3.88 13.00 2.23
CA ILE A 88 -3.64 12.38 3.53
C ILE A 88 -4.82 12.77 4.43
N ASP A 89 -5.52 11.77 4.91
CA ASP A 89 -6.57 11.88 5.92
C ASP A 89 -6.15 11.05 7.13
N SER A 90 -6.03 11.69 8.29
CA SER A 90 -5.57 11.04 9.50
C SER A 90 -6.21 11.66 10.74
N LYS A 91 -6.50 10.80 11.73
CA LYS A 91 -7.03 11.24 13.00
C LYS A 91 -6.39 10.43 14.11
N ILE A 92 -5.94 11.10 15.17
CA ILE A 92 -5.34 10.48 16.36
C ILE A 92 -6.29 9.43 16.94
N GLY A 93 -5.76 8.23 17.19
CA GLY A 93 -6.49 7.08 17.72
C GLY A 93 -7.43 6.37 16.73
N VAL A 94 -7.47 6.79 15.47
CA VAL A 94 -8.32 6.20 14.43
C VAL A 94 -7.49 5.53 13.32
N GLY A 95 -6.38 6.18 12.91
CA GLY A 95 -5.50 5.70 11.86
C GLY A 95 -5.25 6.73 10.78
N THR A 96 -4.64 6.27 9.67
CA THR A 96 -4.24 7.11 8.54
C THR A 96 -4.72 6.52 7.22
N THR A 97 -5.13 7.37 6.31
CA THR A 97 -5.41 7.04 4.91
C THR A 97 -4.56 7.92 4.01
N VAL A 98 -3.72 7.31 3.19
CA VAL A 98 -2.99 8.00 2.11
C VAL A 98 -3.59 7.57 0.78
N THR A 99 -4.00 8.53 -0.03
CA THR A 99 -4.59 8.28 -1.35
C THR A 99 -3.75 8.99 -2.41
N LEU A 100 -3.18 8.21 -3.31
CA LEU A 100 -2.53 8.65 -4.54
C LEU A 100 -3.56 8.62 -5.67
N LYS A 101 -3.66 9.69 -6.45
CA LYS A 101 -4.39 9.73 -7.72
C LYS A 101 -3.45 10.23 -8.80
N ILE A 102 -3.29 9.50 -9.87
CA ILE A 102 -2.43 9.87 -11.00
C ILE A 102 -3.10 9.45 -12.31
N ARG A 103 -2.68 10.06 -13.40
CA ARG A 103 -3.11 9.65 -14.75
C ARG A 103 -2.60 8.24 -15.07
N LEU A 104 -3.50 7.37 -15.53
CA LEU A 104 -3.22 5.94 -15.73
C LEU A 104 -2.21 5.69 -16.86
N ASP A 105 -2.36 6.40 -18.00
CA ASP A 105 -1.51 6.25 -19.19
C ASP A 105 -0.34 7.25 -19.26
N HIS A 106 -0.01 7.95 -18.14
CA HIS A 106 1.05 8.94 -18.16
C HIS A 106 2.41 8.30 -18.44
N ILE A 107 3.20 8.92 -19.33
CA ILE A 107 4.51 8.38 -19.77
C ILE A 107 5.51 8.26 -18.61
N ASP A 108 5.45 9.17 -17.65
CA ASP A 108 6.32 9.17 -16.46
C ASP A 108 5.73 8.33 -15.30
N ARG A 109 4.59 7.67 -15.50
CA ARG A 109 4.02 6.81 -14.47
C ARG A 109 4.95 5.61 -14.24
N PRO A 110 5.42 5.40 -12.99
CA PRO A 110 6.19 4.21 -12.69
C PRO A 110 5.37 2.95 -12.98
N PRO A 111 6.00 1.84 -13.40
CA PRO A 111 5.32 0.55 -13.50
C PRO A 111 4.76 0.13 -12.14
N PHE A 112 3.80 -0.77 -12.14
CA PHE A 112 3.23 -1.31 -10.89
C PHE A 112 4.30 -1.97 -10.02
N GLY A 113 5.30 -2.61 -10.63
CA GLY A 113 6.29 -3.39 -9.92
C GLY A 113 5.69 -4.70 -9.39
N ASP A 114 6.36 -5.33 -8.45
CA ASP A 114 5.95 -6.60 -7.87
C ASP A 114 5.17 -6.39 -6.57
N ILE A 115 3.90 -6.02 -6.69
CA ILE A 115 3.01 -5.80 -5.54
C ILE A 115 2.79 -7.11 -4.77
N HIS A 116 2.71 -8.25 -5.46
CA HIS A 116 2.48 -9.55 -4.83
C HIS A 116 3.64 -9.95 -3.91
N ASN A 117 4.88 -9.89 -4.41
CA ASN A 117 6.04 -10.15 -3.57
C ASN A 117 6.22 -9.11 -2.44
N THR A 118 5.83 -7.87 -2.68
CA THR A 118 5.78 -6.83 -1.63
C THR A 118 4.82 -7.23 -0.51
N LEU A 119 3.59 -7.64 -0.86
CA LEU A 119 2.59 -8.09 0.10
C LEU A 119 3.04 -9.34 0.85
N ILE A 120 3.57 -10.34 0.15
CA ILE A 120 4.11 -11.56 0.76
C ILE A 120 5.26 -11.26 1.74
N SER A 121 6.16 -10.33 1.38
CA SER A 121 7.26 -9.92 2.25
C SER A 121 6.75 -9.25 3.53
N LEU A 122 5.73 -8.41 3.42
CA LEU A 122 5.08 -7.78 4.57
C LEU A 122 4.42 -8.80 5.50
N ILE A 123 3.69 -9.78 4.94
CA ILE A 123 3.04 -10.85 5.70
C ILE A 123 4.10 -11.73 6.41
N TYR A 124 5.20 -12.02 5.74
CA TYR A 124 6.29 -12.81 6.31
C TYR A 124 6.96 -12.11 7.48
N LEU A 125 7.23 -10.80 7.35
CA LEU A 125 7.90 -10.00 8.37
C LEU A 125 6.99 -9.65 9.55
N GLU A 126 5.70 -9.42 9.29
CA GLU A 126 4.73 -8.93 10.27
C GLU A 126 3.48 -9.83 10.31
N PRO A 127 3.63 -11.11 10.71
CA PRO A 127 2.56 -12.12 10.63
C PRO A 127 1.35 -11.83 11.54
N ILE A 128 1.51 -10.98 12.55
CA ILE A 128 0.44 -10.60 13.47
C ILE A 128 -0.51 -9.60 12.82
N ILE A 129 -0.01 -8.73 11.94
CA ILE A 129 -0.80 -7.70 11.28
C ILE A 129 -1.72 -8.35 10.23
N ASP A 130 -2.93 -7.82 10.11
CA ASP A 130 -3.83 -8.19 9.04
C ASP A 130 -3.63 -7.26 7.83
N PHE A 131 -3.52 -7.87 6.65
CA PHE A 131 -3.39 -7.18 5.37
C PHE A 131 -4.59 -7.51 4.49
N ASN A 132 -5.25 -6.47 3.97
CA ASN A 132 -6.28 -6.56 2.96
C ASN A 132 -5.75 -5.91 1.68
N TYR A 133 -5.65 -6.68 0.60
CA TYR A 133 -5.30 -6.18 -0.72
C TYR A 133 -6.51 -6.27 -1.63
N THR A 134 -6.79 -5.20 -2.35
CA THR A 134 -7.83 -5.16 -3.39
C THR A 134 -7.25 -4.53 -4.64
N HIS A 135 -7.34 -5.23 -5.75
CA HIS A 135 -7.11 -4.69 -7.07
C HIS A 135 -8.44 -4.67 -7.85
N ARG A 136 -8.80 -3.53 -8.42
CA ARG A 136 -10.10 -3.33 -9.06
C ARG A 136 -9.96 -2.51 -10.34
N SER A 137 -10.72 -2.91 -11.36
CA SER A 137 -11.05 -2.10 -12.54
C SER A 137 -12.57 -1.94 -12.68
N GLU A 138 -13.05 -1.35 -13.77
CA GLU A 138 -14.48 -1.34 -14.08
C GLU A 138 -15.03 -2.75 -14.36
N GLU A 139 -14.19 -3.68 -14.80
CA GLU A 139 -14.59 -4.99 -15.30
C GLU A 139 -14.42 -6.10 -14.28
N CYS A 140 -13.43 -5.97 -13.38
CA CYS A 140 -13.08 -7.03 -12.44
C CYS A 140 -12.59 -6.49 -11.10
N GLU A 141 -12.68 -7.33 -10.08
CA GLU A 141 -12.18 -7.05 -8.74
C GLU A 141 -11.54 -8.31 -8.17
N TYR A 142 -10.32 -8.18 -7.68
CA TYR A 142 -9.62 -9.19 -6.92
C TYR A 142 -9.44 -8.75 -5.47
N LYS A 143 -9.67 -9.67 -4.53
CA LYS A 143 -9.52 -9.41 -3.09
C LYS A 143 -8.71 -10.51 -2.43
N PHE A 144 -7.73 -10.10 -1.65
CA PHE A 144 -6.92 -10.98 -0.83
C PHE A 144 -6.93 -10.47 0.62
N LYS A 145 -7.24 -11.33 1.59
CA LYS A 145 -7.37 -10.98 3.01
C LYS A 145 -6.66 -11.99 3.90
N THR A 146 -5.64 -11.56 4.62
CA THR A 146 -4.92 -12.45 5.56
C THR A 146 -5.78 -12.96 6.69
N GLN A 147 -6.74 -12.16 7.17
CA GLN A 147 -7.67 -12.56 8.23
C GLN A 147 -8.47 -13.82 7.85
N SER A 148 -8.97 -13.89 6.60
CA SER A 148 -9.70 -15.06 6.12
C SER A 148 -8.79 -16.30 6.04
N ILE A 149 -7.53 -16.10 5.64
CA ILE A 149 -6.53 -17.18 5.58
C ILE A 149 -6.22 -17.68 6.99
N LYS A 150 -5.95 -16.78 7.94
CA LYS A 150 -5.70 -17.12 9.35
C LYS A 150 -6.84 -17.93 9.96
N GLN A 151 -8.10 -17.63 9.63
CA GLN A 151 -9.27 -18.38 10.09
C GLN A 151 -9.27 -19.83 9.56
N VAL A 152 -8.82 -20.04 8.32
CA VAL A 152 -8.78 -21.37 7.70
C VAL A 152 -7.62 -22.22 8.21
N ILE A 153 -6.43 -21.62 8.35
CA ILE A 153 -5.21 -22.34 8.77
C ILE A 153 -5.13 -22.59 10.28
N GLY A 154 -5.99 -21.94 11.08
CA GLY A 154 -6.08 -22.10 12.52
C GLY A 154 -4.78 -21.71 13.23
N GLU A 155 -4.18 -22.65 13.96
CA GLU A 155 -2.96 -22.41 14.74
C GLU A 155 -1.67 -22.39 13.91
N VAL A 156 -1.74 -22.74 12.62
CA VAL A 156 -0.55 -22.69 11.75
C VAL A 156 -0.15 -21.23 11.50
N PRO A 157 1.12 -20.84 11.76
CA PRO A 157 1.55 -19.48 11.51
C PRO A 157 1.41 -19.10 10.03
N ILE A 158 0.85 -17.92 9.73
CA ILE A 158 0.64 -17.48 8.34
C ILE A 158 1.95 -17.33 7.56
N ASN A 159 3.07 -17.10 8.24
CA ASN A 159 4.40 -17.03 7.64
C ASN A 159 5.11 -18.40 7.52
N HIS A 160 4.41 -19.49 7.76
CA HIS A 160 4.92 -20.83 7.47
C HIS A 160 5.21 -20.98 5.96
N SER A 161 6.33 -21.60 5.60
CA SER A 161 6.82 -21.67 4.21
C SER A 161 5.79 -22.20 3.22
N ALA A 162 5.06 -23.26 3.57
CA ALA A 162 4.01 -23.83 2.71
C ALA A 162 2.82 -22.88 2.51
N ILE A 163 2.44 -22.09 3.53
CA ILE A 163 1.38 -21.09 3.43
C ILE A 163 1.83 -19.92 2.58
N ILE A 164 3.07 -19.45 2.74
CA ILE A 164 3.67 -18.40 1.91
C ILE A 164 3.68 -18.81 0.43
N GLU A 165 4.10 -20.05 0.14
CA GLU A 165 4.13 -20.55 -1.24
C GLU A 165 2.73 -20.67 -1.85
N TRP A 166 1.75 -21.13 -1.06
CA TRP A 166 0.36 -21.17 -1.48
C TRP A 166 -0.19 -19.76 -1.74
N MET A 167 0.03 -18.80 -0.84
CA MET A 167 -0.41 -17.40 -1.01
C MET A 167 0.19 -16.74 -2.25
N LYS A 168 1.45 -17.03 -2.60
CA LYS A 168 2.06 -16.54 -3.84
C LYS A 168 1.29 -17.00 -5.06
N LYS A 169 0.99 -18.29 -5.14
CA LYS A 169 0.22 -18.87 -6.25
C LYS A 169 -1.18 -18.29 -6.36
N GLU A 170 -1.86 -18.10 -5.22
CA GLU A 170 -3.19 -17.47 -5.18
C GLU A 170 -3.17 -16.02 -5.68
N LEU A 171 -2.18 -15.22 -5.26
CA LEU A 171 -2.01 -13.84 -5.72
C LEU A 171 -1.74 -13.77 -7.23
N GLU A 172 -0.83 -14.61 -7.73
CA GLU A 172 -0.49 -14.68 -9.16
C GLU A 172 -1.69 -15.11 -10.01
N ALA A 173 -2.48 -16.08 -9.55
CA ALA A 173 -3.65 -16.58 -10.27
C ALA A 173 -4.83 -15.61 -10.23
N GLY A 174 -5.06 -14.95 -9.10
CA GLY A 174 -6.21 -14.07 -8.89
C GLY A 174 -6.09 -12.71 -9.56
N ASP A 175 -4.87 -12.16 -9.63
CA ASP A 175 -4.60 -10.82 -10.16
C ASP A 175 -4.20 -10.82 -11.65
N PHE A 176 -4.30 -11.96 -12.31
CA PHE A 176 -3.87 -12.15 -13.70
C PHE A 176 -4.57 -11.22 -14.71
N SER A 177 -5.80 -10.83 -14.44
CA SER A 177 -6.58 -9.95 -15.33
C SER A 177 -6.06 -8.50 -15.39
N PHE A 178 -5.16 -8.09 -14.50
CA PHE A 178 -4.58 -6.74 -14.41
C PHE A 178 -3.15 -6.67 -14.97
N THR A 179 -2.48 -7.80 -15.21
CA THR A 179 -1.06 -7.86 -15.63
C THR A 179 -0.82 -7.64 -17.12
N SER A 180 -1.86 -7.37 -17.91
CA SER A 180 -1.80 -7.30 -19.39
C SER A 180 -1.56 -5.90 -19.94
N TYR A 181 -0.56 -5.14 -19.36
CA TYR A 181 -0.13 -3.85 -19.94
C TYR A 181 1.39 -3.65 -19.79
#